data_25e098c5480c04ca7a0bca9a9d561c09
#
_entry.id   25e098c5480c04ca7a0bca9a9d561c09
#
_cell.length_a   1.000
_cell.length_b   1.000
_cell.length_c   1.000
_cell.angle_alpha   90.00
_cell.angle_beta   90.00
_cell.angle_gamma   90.00
#
_symmetry.space_group_name_H-M   'P 1'
#
loop_
_entity.id
_entity.type
_entity.pdbx_description
1 polymer ?
#
loop_
_entity_poly.entity_id
_entity_poly.type
_entity_poly.pdbx_seq_one_letter_code
_entity_poly.pdbx_strand_id
1 'polypeptide(L)'
;MNEAMLILTNVAEDLLVETATEAYGDIAGRKVRARILFLRNMITSIGNYALQERRRSADNKDPYFTDFYEQDIENEKLELADHLFRNGDGEMGLYYTHHAIYIGDGKVIHYADADNGIYVHVSSLQEFANGYPVKRFTEQRSPLLFTREEAVRRAKSRLGEKRYHLAINNCENFVRWCRAGGEHF
;
A
#
# COMPACT_ATOMS: atom_id res chain seq x y z
N MET A 1 14.52 -15.02 -11.95
CA MET A 1 15.83 -14.36 -11.80
C MET A 1 16.82 -15.48 -11.51
N ASN A 2 17.90 -15.63 -12.27
CA ASN A 2 18.84 -16.72 -12.05
C ASN A 2 19.81 -16.35 -10.90
N GLU A 3 20.47 -17.34 -10.33
CA GLU A 3 21.33 -17.20 -9.15
C GLU A 3 22.52 -16.22 -9.40
N ALA A 4 23.07 -16.24 -10.59
CA ALA A 4 24.15 -15.32 -10.99
C ALA A 4 23.71 -13.84 -11.00
N MET A 5 22.48 -13.57 -11.42
CA MET A 5 21.92 -12.23 -11.42
C MET A 5 21.63 -11.72 -10.01
N LEU A 6 21.26 -12.61 -9.10
CA LEU A 6 21.05 -12.29 -7.68
C LEU A 6 22.40 -11.93 -7.02
N ILE A 7 23.45 -12.70 -7.29
CA ILE A 7 24.80 -12.45 -6.76
C ILE A 7 25.34 -11.10 -7.27
N LEU A 8 25.21 -10.80 -8.57
CA LEU A 8 25.67 -9.55 -9.14
C LEU A 8 24.92 -8.34 -8.55
N THR A 9 23.61 -8.49 -8.29
CA THR A 9 22.81 -7.43 -7.67
C THR A 9 23.29 -7.15 -6.26
N ASN A 10 23.53 -8.19 -5.44
CA ASN A 10 23.98 -8.03 -4.07
C ASN A 10 25.38 -7.37 -4.01
N VAL A 11 26.32 -7.77 -4.87
CA VAL A 11 27.65 -7.16 -4.94
C VAL A 11 27.59 -5.69 -5.31
N ALA A 12 26.73 -5.32 -6.28
CA ALA A 12 26.56 -3.93 -6.68
C ALA A 12 25.93 -3.09 -5.55
N GLU A 13 24.98 -3.66 -4.80
CA GLU A 13 24.36 -3.01 -3.66
C GLU A 13 25.37 -2.72 -2.53
N ASP A 14 26.21 -3.71 -2.18
CA ASP A 14 27.22 -3.56 -1.14
C ASP A 14 28.27 -2.52 -1.54
N LEU A 15 28.72 -2.51 -2.80
CA LEU A 15 29.66 -1.53 -3.31
C LEU A 15 29.11 -0.09 -3.25
N LEU A 16 27.82 0.10 -3.57
CA LEU A 16 27.19 1.42 -3.49
C LEU A 16 27.10 1.92 -2.04
N VAL A 17 26.78 1.03 -1.12
CA VAL A 17 26.71 1.36 0.32
C VAL A 17 28.10 1.69 0.86
N GLU A 18 29.11 0.90 0.54
CA GLU A 18 30.49 1.11 0.94
C GLU A 18 31.02 2.44 0.43
N THR A 19 30.87 2.71 -0.87
CA THR A 19 31.26 3.98 -1.50
C THR A 19 30.58 5.19 -0.84
N ALA A 20 29.29 5.09 -0.54
CA ALA A 20 28.57 6.18 0.12
C ALA A 20 29.02 6.37 1.57
N THR A 21 29.39 5.29 2.25
CA THR A 21 29.90 5.33 3.63
C THR A 21 31.29 5.96 3.67
N GLU A 22 32.17 5.58 2.76
CA GLU A 22 33.52 6.15 2.65
C GLU A 22 33.48 7.63 2.29
N ALA A 23 32.64 8.02 1.33
CA ALA A 23 32.59 9.40 0.85
C ALA A 23 31.87 10.37 1.80
N TYR A 24 30.83 9.91 2.50
CA TYR A 24 29.90 10.78 3.22
C TYR A 24 29.56 10.30 4.65
N GLY A 25 30.21 9.25 5.14
CA GLY A 25 30.07 8.69 6.48
C GLY A 25 28.86 7.75 6.66
N ASP A 26 28.80 7.10 7.81
CA ASP A 26 27.85 6.03 8.15
C ASP A 26 26.37 6.37 7.95
N ILE A 27 25.99 7.64 8.14
CA ILE A 27 24.60 8.07 7.96
C ILE A 27 24.21 7.98 6.48
N ALA A 28 25.12 8.35 5.58
CA ALA A 28 24.91 8.27 4.14
C ALA A 28 24.82 6.81 3.68
N GLY A 29 25.70 5.94 4.14
CA GLY A 29 25.67 4.52 3.86
C GLY A 29 24.35 3.87 4.28
N ARG A 30 23.86 4.17 5.49
CA ARG A 30 22.55 3.69 5.95
C ARG A 30 21.38 4.20 5.08
N LYS A 31 21.41 5.46 4.65
CA LYS A 31 20.37 6.01 3.75
C LYS A 31 20.41 5.34 2.37
N VAL A 32 21.58 5.09 1.81
CA VAL A 32 21.71 4.36 0.55
C VAL A 32 21.19 2.94 0.69
N ARG A 33 21.60 2.20 1.72
CA ARG A 33 21.10 0.85 1.99
C ARG A 33 19.58 0.82 2.14
N ALA A 34 18.98 1.76 2.86
CA ALA A 34 17.53 1.85 3.00
C ALA A 34 16.82 2.08 1.67
N ARG A 35 17.37 2.94 0.79
CA ARG A 35 16.82 3.19 -0.56
C ARG A 35 16.94 1.96 -1.46
N ILE A 36 18.05 1.25 -1.41
CA ILE A 36 18.27 0.03 -2.19
C ILE A 36 17.26 -1.05 -1.76
N LEU A 37 17.11 -1.29 -0.45
CA LEU A 37 16.11 -2.22 0.09
C LEU A 37 14.68 -1.83 -0.30
N PHE A 38 14.38 -0.54 -0.29
CA PHE A 38 13.11 -0.02 -0.76
C PHE A 38 12.86 -0.37 -2.22
N LEU A 39 13.80 -0.05 -3.12
CA LEU A 39 13.71 -0.34 -4.56
C LEU A 39 13.60 -1.85 -4.83
N ARG A 40 14.37 -2.66 -4.13
CA ARG A 40 14.36 -4.12 -4.27
C ARG A 40 13.00 -4.70 -3.88
N ASN A 41 12.45 -4.29 -2.73
CA ASN A 41 11.14 -4.75 -2.27
C ASN A 41 10.03 -4.28 -3.21
N MET A 42 10.14 -3.07 -3.74
CA MET A 42 9.22 -2.53 -4.73
C MET A 42 9.27 -3.33 -6.04
N ILE A 43 10.45 -3.63 -6.58
CA ILE A 43 10.63 -4.43 -7.80
C ILE A 43 10.06 -5.84 -7.59
N THR A 44 10.30 -6.45 -6.43
CA THR A 44 9.76 -7.77 -6.08
C THR A 44 8.23 -7.74 -5.98
N SER A 45 7.68 -6.70 -5.38
CA SER A 45 6.22 -6.51 -5.28
C SER A 45 5.58 -6.31 -6.65
N ILE A 46 6.21 -5.52 -7.53
CA ILE A 46 5.76 -5.32 -8.91
C ILE A 46 5.85 -6.62 -9.71
N GLY A 47 6.96 -7.36 -9.56
CA GLY A 47 7.13 -8.67 -10.22
C GLY A 47 6.05 -9.66 -9.80
N ASN A 48 5.75 -9.73 -8.51
CA ASN A 48 4.69 -10.58 -7.97
C ASN A 48 3.30 -10.10 -8.43
N TYR A 49 3.05 -8.79 -8.47
CA TYR A 49 1.82 -8.21 -8.98
C TYR A 49 1.64 -8.52 -10.47
N ALA A 50 2.66 -8.29 -11.29
CA ALA A 50 2.62 -8.59 -12.73
C ALA A 50 2.43 -10.08 -13.03
N LEU A 51 2.99 -10.98 -12.21
CA LEU A 51 2.78 -12.42 -12.31
C LEU A 51 1.35 -12.81 -11.89
N GLN A 52 0.80 -12.17 -10.87
CA GLN A 52 -0.59 -12.35 -10.47
C GLN A 52 -1.54 -11.82 -11.54
N GLU A 53 -1.30 -10.64 -12.11
CA GLU A 53 -2.10 -10.08 -13.21
C GLU A 53 -2.09 -10.98 -14.45
N ARG A 54 -0.94 -11.55 -14.83
CA ARG A 54 -0.86 -12.52 -15.92
C ARG A 54 -1.68 -13.80 -15.64
N ARG A 55 -1.71 -14.26 -14.40
CA ARG A 55 -2.54 -15.40 -13.98
C ARG A 55 -4.03 -15.04 -13.96
N ARG A 56 -4.37 -13.83 -13.55
CA ARG A 56 -5.74 -13.29 -13.51
C ARG A 56 -6.31 -13.01 -14.89
N SER A 57 -5.50 -12.51 -15.82
CA SER A 57 -5.91 -12.25 -17.23
C SER A 57 -6.25 -13.52 -17.99
N ALA A 58 -5.74 -14.68 -17.55
CA ALA A 58 -6.10 -15.97 -18.13
C ALA A 58 -7.47 -16.49 -17.66
N ASP A 59 -7.97 -16.05 -16.49
CA ASP A 59 -9.20 -16.57 -15.85
C ASP A 59 -10.38 -15.59 -15.81
N ASN A 60 -10.30 -14.46 -16.45
CA ASN A 60 -11.32 -13.43 -16.76
C ASN A 60 -12.43 -13.13 -15.72
N LYS A 61 -12.28 -13.54 -14.45
CA LYS A 61 -13.14 -13.15 -13.33
C LYS A 61 -12.37 -13.26 -12.02
N ASP A 62 -11.82 -12.15 -11.55
CA ASP A 62 -11.34 -12.11 -10.17
C ASP A 62 -12.53 -11.89 -9.22
N PRO A 63 -12.99 -12.92 -8.47
CA PRO A 63 -14.14 -12.81 -7.59
C PRO A 63 -13.87 -11.94 -6.35
N TYR A 64 -12.61 -11.47 -6.18
CA TYR A 64 -12.19 -10.75 -5.00
C TYR A 64 -12.36 -9.24 -5.10
N PHE A 65 -12.71 -8.71 -6.27
CA PHE A 65 -12.90 -7.28 -6.49
C PHE A 65 -14.34 -6.95 -6.83
N THR A 66 -14.82 -5.87 -6.29
CA THR A 66 -16.01 -5.17 -6.74
C THR A 66 -15.54 -3.81 -7.24
N ASP A 67 -15.75 -3.55 -8.53
CA ASP A 67 -15.34 -2.29 -9.13
C ASP A 67 -16.35 -1.20 -8.79
N PHE A 68 -15.82 -0.04 -8.40
CA PHE A 68 -16.56 1.20 -8.27
C PHE A 68 -15.92 2.20 -9.22
N TYR A 69 -16.69 2.69 -10.17
CA TYR A 69 -16.31 3.82 -10.98
C TYR A 69 -16.78 5.11 -10.29
N GLU A 70 -16.10 6.21 -10.54
CA GLU A 70 -16.41 7.51 -9.91
C GLU A 70 -17.89 7.91 -10.03
N GLN A 71 -18.59 7.48 -11.10
CA GLN A 71 -20.02 7.65 -11.28
C GLN A 71 -20.88 6.71 -10.41
N ASP A 72 -20.33 5.58 -9.99
CA ASP A 72 -21.03 4.55 -9.21
C ASP A 72 -20.88 4.78 -7.70
N ILE A 73 -19.82 5.46 -7.25
CA ILE A 73 -19.61 5.79 -5.83
C ILE A 73 -20.79 6.60 -5.26
N GLU A 74 -21.43 7.46 -6.05
CA GLU A 74 -22.61 8.22 -5.62
C GLU A 74 -23.85 7.34 -5.45
N ASN A 75 -23.92 6.21 -6.14
CA ASN A 75 -25.05 5.28 -6.15
C ASN A 75 -24.81 3.99 -5.33
N GLU A 76 -23.55 3.64 -5.08
CA GLU A 76 -23.19 2.46 -4.29
C GLU A 76 -23.18 2.79 -2.80
N LYS A 77 -23.83 1.94 -2.04
CA LYS A 77 -23.86 2.06 -0.58
C LYS A 77 -22.54 1.57 0.01
N LEU A 78 -21.60 2.47 0.23
CA LEU A 78 -20.42 2.18 1.04
C LEU A 78 -20.80 1.99 2.50
N GLU A 79 -20.23 0.98 3.11
CA GLU A 79 -20.44 0.66 4.52
C GLU A 79 -19.20 0.98 5.34
N LEU A 80 -19.39 1.29 6.63
CA LEU A 80 -18.27 1.50 7.55
C LEU A 80 -17.28 0.33 7.45
N ALA A 81 -15.99 0.65 7.54
CA ALA A 81 -14.90 -0.30 7.45
C ALA A 81 -14.72 -0.99 6.09
N ASP A 82 -15.38 -0.54 5.02
CA ASP A 82 -15.05 -1.02 3.68
C ASP A 82 -13.58 -0.77 3.36
N HIS A 83 -12.92 -1.79 2.80
CA HIS A 83 -11.54 -1.71 2.34
C HIS A 83 -11.53 -1.19 0.92
N LEU A 84 -11.22 0.08 0.78
CA LEU A 84 -11.13 0.77 -0.49
C LEU A 84 -9.70 0.79 -1.00
N PHE A 85 -9.55 0.77 -2.32
CA PHE A 85 -8.26 0.95 -2.96
C PHE A 85 -8.42 1.65 -4.31
N ARG A 86 -7.35 2.26 -4.76
CA ARG A 86 -7.20 2.83 -6.10
C ARG A 86 -5.83 2.51 -6.66
N ASN A 87 -5.71 2.51 -7.97
CA ASN A 87 -4.40 2.56 -8.59
C ASN A 87 -3.81 3.96 -8.37
N GLY A 88 -2.50 4.04 -8.33
CA GLY A 88 -1.78 5.30 -8.27
C GLY A 88 -0.61 5.27 -9.22
N ASP A 89 -0.26 6.43 -9.76
CA ASP A 89 0.97 6.59 -10.52
C ASP A 89 2.09 6.86 -9.54
N GLY A 90 2.98 5.89 -9.37
CA GLY A 90 4.24 6.12 -8.70
C GLY A 90 5.15 6.98 -9.57
N GLU A 91 6.03 7.75 -8.95
CA GLU A 91 7.15 8.35 -9.65
C GLU A 91 7.90 7.25 -10.43
N MET A 92 8.29 7.52 -11.66
CA MET A 92 8.93 6.58 -12.59
C MET A 92 8.02 5.50 -13.22
N GLY A 93 6.69 5.71 -13.29
CA GLY A 93 5.77 4.78 -13.94
C GLY A 93 5.57 3.47 -13.18
N LEU A 94 5.83 3.45 -11.89
CA LEU A 94 5.60 2.31 -11.03
C LEU A 94 4.16 2.31 -10.53
N TYR A 95 3.38 1.37 -11.01
CA TYR A 95 2.01 1.19 -10.55
C TYR A 95 2.00 0.63 -9.13
N TYR A 96 1.35 1.32 -8.22
CA TYR A 96 1.05 0.80 -6.89
C TYR A 96 -0.43 0.99 -6.57
N THR A 97 -0.95 0.18 -5.66
CA THR A 97 -2.29 0.37 -5.13
C THR A 97 -2.24 1.16 -3.83
N HIS A 98 -3.09 2.15 -3.73
CA HIS A 98 -3.25 2.95 -2.53
C HIS A 98 -4.53 2.52 -1.80
N HIS A 99 -4.44 2.26 -0.51
CA HIS A 99 -5.49 1.62 0.27
C HIS A 99 -6.00 2.53 1.38
N ALA A 100 -7.30 2.46 1.66
CA ALA A 100 -7.97 3.21 2.71
C ALA A 100 -9.10 2.41 3.36
N ILE A 101 -9.46 2.77 4.57
CA ILE A 101 -10.67 2.27 5.25
C ILE A 101 -11.74 3.37 5.26
N TYR A 102 -12.95 3.01 4.81
CA TYR A 102 -14.08 3.94 4.82
C TYR A 102 -14.63 4.12 6.23
N ILE A 103 -14.88 5.36 6.63
CA ILE A 103 -15.32 5.70 7.99
C ILE A 103 -16.68 6.40 8.05
N GLY A 104 -17.41 6.41 6.94
CA GLY A 104 -18.71 7.10 6.81
C GLY A 104 -18.56 8.53 6.28
N ASP A 105 -19.69 9.12 5.92
CA ASP A 105 -19.81 10.52 5.50
C ASP A 105 -18.85 10.95 4.39
N GLY A 106 -18.58 10.05 3.43
CA GLY A 106 -17.66 10.32 2.34
C GLY A 106 -16.21 10.50 2.78
N LYS A 107 -15.79 9.92 3.92
CA LYS A 107 -14.44 10.03 4.49
C LYS A 107 -13.75 8.70 4.60
N VAL A 108 -12.45 8.73 4.50
CA VAL A 108 -11.57 7.57 4.65
C VAL A 108 -10.40 7.88 5.60
N ILE A 109 -9.80 6.82 6.16
CA ILE A 109 -8.51 6.90 6.86
C ILE A 109 -7.49 6.08 6.08
N HIS A 110 -6.34 6.66 5.81
CA HIS A 110 -5.25 6.02 5.09
C HIS A 110 -3.89 6.60 5.48
N TYR A 111 -2.81 5.94 5.10
CA TYR A 111 -1.50 6.59 5.05
C TYR A 111 -1.46 7.50 3.84
N ALA A 112 -1.08 8.74 4.01
CA ALA A 112 -0.83 9.66 2.90
C ALA A 112 0.41 10.51 3.15
N ASP A 113 0.98 10.95 2.05
CA ASP A 113 2.10 11.87 2.06
C ASP A 113 1.61 13.30 2.29
N ALA A 114 2.29 14.01 3.16
CA ALA A 114 2.10 15.42 3.42
C ALA A 114 3.46 16.06 3.72
N ASP A 115 3.51 17.37 3.89
CA ASP A 115 4.73 18.17 4.06
C ASP A 115 5.73 17.63 5.11
N ASN A 116 5.23 16.86 6.08
CA ASN A 116 6.01 16.26 7.17
C ASN A 116 6.22 14.74 7.05
N GLY A 117 6.03 14.16 5.86
CA GLY A 117 6.18 12.74 5.56
C GLY A 117 4.87 11.96 5.59
N ILE A 118 4.97 10.64 5.43
CA ILE A 118 3.82 9.75 5.33
C ILE A 118 3.25 9.45 6.72
N TYR A 119 1.96 9.73 6.94
CA TYR A 119 1.27 9.43 8.20
C TYR A 119 -0.20 9.04 7.99
N VAL A 120 -0.80 8.42 9.01
CA VAL A 120 -2.22 8.05 9.00
C VAL A 120 -3.08 9.29 9.24
N HIS A 121 -3.94 9.62 8.27
CA HIS A 121 -4.85 10.75 8.39
C HIS A 121 -6.25 10.49 7.80
N VAL A 122 -7.15 11.41 8.04
CA VAL A 122 -8.50 11.44 7.44
C VAL A 122 -8.45 12.30 6.20
N SER A 123 -9.01 11.80 5.09
CA SER A 123 -9.33 12.60 3.90
C SER A 123 -10.75 12.34 3.43
N SER A 124 -11.25 13.20 2.55
CA SER A 124 -12.45 12.90 1.79
C SER A 124 -12.20 11.75 0.81
N LEU A 125 -13.26 11.05 0.45
CA LEU A 125 -13.18 10.01 -0.59
C LEU A 125 -12.68 10.57 -1.93
N GLN A 126 -13.04 11.82 -2.25
CA GLN A 126 -12.61 12.51 -3.46
C GLN A 126 -11.09 12.80 -3.44
N GLU A 127 -10.55 13.29 -2.33
CA GLU A 127 -9.10 13.49 -2.17
C GLU A 127 -8.35 12.17 -2.25
N PHE A 128 -8.88 11.12 -1.60
CA PHE A 128 -8.32 9.79 -1.70
C PHE A 128 -8.35 9.26 -3.15
N ALA A 129 -9.45 9.44 -3.88
CA ALA A 129 -9.58 9.01 -5.27
C ALA A 129 -8.55 9.70 -6.18
N ASN A 130 -8.27 10.98 -5.97
CA ASN A 130 -7.29 11.76 -6.75
C ASN A 130 -7.45 11.58 -8.27
N GLY A 131 -8.71 11.55 -8.76
CA GLY A 131 -9.03 11.34 -10.18
C GLY A 131 -8.95 9.89 -10.68
N TYR A 132 -8.66 8.92 -9.83
CA TYR A 132 -8.65 7.50 -10.18
C TYR A 132 -9.94 6.81 -9.75
N PRO A 133 -10.39 5.78 -10.49
CA PRO A 133 -11.47 4.91 -10.03
C PRO A 133 -11.12 4.25 -8.68
N VAL A 134 -12.05 4.35 -7.74
CA VAL A 134 -11.93 3.68 -6.46
C VAL A 134 -12.63 2.34 -6.54
N LYS A 135 -12.00 1.32 -5.97
CA LYS A 135 -12.51 -0.04 -5.92
C LYS A 135 -12.63 -0.50 -4.47
N ARG A 136 -13.47 -1.48 -4.22
CA ARG A 136 -13.63 -2.11 -2.91
C ARG A 136 -13.18 -3.57 -2.96
N PHE A 137 -12.42 -4.02 -1.97
CA PHE A 137 -12.18 -5.45 -1.77
C PHE A 137 -13.42 -6.13 -1.21
N THR A 138 -13.71 -7.32 -1.72
CA THR A 138 -14.69 -8.22 -1.09
C THR A 138 -14.17 -8.72 0.25
N GLU A 139 -15.05 -9.19 1.12
CA GLU A 139 -14.65 -9.75 2.42
C GLU A 139 -13.81 -11.01 2.30
N GLN A 140 -13.90 -11.76 1.21
CA GLN A 140 -13.00 -12.90 0.92
C GLN A 140 -11.55 -12.43 0.74
N ARG A 141 -11.35 -11.27 0.11
CA ARG A 141 -10.01 -10.68 -0.12
C ARG A 141 -9.48 -9.93 1.09
N SER A 142 -10.35 -9.25 1.81
CA SER A 142 -10.03 -8.49 3.02
C SER A 142 -11.06 -8.80 4.11
N PRO A 143 -10.86 -9.87 4.89
CA PRO A 143 -11.80 -10.30 5.92
C PRO A 143 -12.10 -9.20 6.94
N LEU A 144 -13.34 -9.16 7.39
CA LEU A 144 -13.80 -8.31 8.50
C LEU A 144 -14.08 -9.22 9.71
N LEU A 145 -13.12 -9.31 10.64
CA LEU A 145 -13.22 -10.14 11.84
C LEU A 145 -13.71 -9.38 13.07
N PHE A 146 -13.70 -8.05 13.02
CA PHE A 146 -14.29 -7.17 14.02
C PHE A 146 -15.63 -6.64 13.54
N THR A 147 -16.41 -5.99 14.44
CA THR A 147 -17.55 -5.20 13.99
C THR A 147 -17.05 -4.00 13.15
N ARG A 148 -17.92 -3.46 12.30
CA ARG A 148 -17.58 -2.32 11.46
C ARG A 148 -17.15 -1.10 12.29
N GLU A 149 -17.85 -0.86 13.39
CA GLU A 149 -17.56 0.22 14.34
C GLU A 149 -16.21 0.02 15.02
N GLU A 150 -15.90 -1.21 15.41
CA GLU A 150 -14.61 -1.54 16.02
C GLU A 150 -13.46 -1.35 15.04
N ALA A 151 -13.61 -1.79 13.79
CA ALA A 151 -12.60 -1.59 12.75
C ALA A 151 -12.33 -0.09 12.51
N VAL A 152 -13.39 0.73 12.47
CA VAL A 152 -13.25 2.20 12.37
C VAL A 152 -12.60 2.80 13.63
N ARG A 153 -12.96 2.32 14.82
CA ARG A 153 -12.32 2.77 16.08
C ARG A 153 -10.83 2.47 16.07
N ARG A 154 -10.43 1.29 15.61
CA ARG A 154 -9.03 0.90 15.44
C ARG A 154 -8.31 1.81 14.46
N ALA A 155 -8.91 2.12 13.32
CA ALA A 155 -8.33 3.06 12.35
C ALA A 155 -8.11 4.45 12.98
N LYS A 156 -9.09 4.96 13.70
CA LYS A 156 -9.00 6.25 14.41
C LYS A 156 -7.91 6.26 15.50
N SER A 157 -7.64 5.13 16.14
CA SER A 157 -6.61 5.03 17.20
C SER A 157 -5.18 5.21 16.66
N ARG A 158 -4.98 5.07 15.35
CA ARG A 158 -3.67 5.25 14.69
C ARG A 158 -3.53 6.58 13.95
N LEU A 159 -4.47 7.50 14.09
CA LEU A 159 -4.34 8.84 13.50
C LEU A 159 -3.07 9.54 13.96
N GLY A 160 -2.34 10.13 13.00
CA GLY A 160 -1.05 10.77 13.22
C GLY A 160 0.15 9.83 13.28
N GLU A 161 -0.05 8.51 13.17
CA GLU A 161 1.05 7.55 13.15
C GLU A 161 1.94 7.74 11.93
N LYS A 162 3.26 7.83 12.16
CA LYS A 162 4.31 8.03 11.14
C LYS A 162 5.17 6.78 10.91
N ARG A 163 4.71 5.59 11.27
CA ARG A 163 5.48 4.34 11.17
C ARG A 163 5.32 3.65 9.82
N TYR A 164 5.14 4.42 8.74
CA TYR A 164 5.01 3.84 7.42
C TYR A 164 6.25 3.04 7.03
N HIS A 165 6.04 1.80 6.60
CA HIS A 165 7.09 0.93 6.09
C HIS A 165 6.53 0.09 4.93
N LEU A 166 7.10 0.24 3.76
CA LEU A 166 6.55 -0.31 2.52
C LEU A 166 6.26 -1.82 2.58
N ALA A 167 7.10 -2.59 3.27
CA ALA A 167 6.98 -4.05 3.30
C ALA A 167 6.10 -4.57 4.45
N ILE A 168 6.06 -3.90 5.59
CA ILE A 168 5.47 -4.47 6.81
C ILE A 168 4.43 -3.59 7.49
N ASN A 169 4.34 -2.30 7.12
CA ASN A 169 3.35 -1.36 7.66
C ASN A 169 2.95 -0.34 6.59
N ASN A 170 2.46 -0.82 5.47
CA ASN A 170 1.94 0.00 4.37
C ASN A 170 0.45 0.28 4.52
N CYS A 171 -0.12 0.99 3.54
CA CYS A 171 -1.54 1.33 3.56
C CYS A 171 -2.46 0.09 3.52
N GLU A 172 -2.10 -0.98 2.80
CA GLU A 172 -2.88 -2.22 2.79
C GLU A 172 -2.82 -2.93 4.14
N ASN A 173 -1.62 -3.09 4.71
CA ASN A 173 -1.44 -3.73 6.02
C ASN A 173 -2.19 -2.97 7.12
N PHE A 174 -2.19 -1.64 7.06
CA PHE A 174 -2.97 -0.81 7.99
C PHE A 174 -4.47 -1.15 7.93
N VAL A 175 -5.07 -1.19 6.73
CA VAL A 175 -6.50 -1.49 6.59
C VAL A 175 -6.81 -2.92 7.04
N ARG A 176 -5.98 -3.90 6.68
CA ARG A 176 -6.13 -5.29 7.12
C ARG A 176 -6.04 -5.42 8.64
N TRP A 177 -5.10 -4.73 9.26
CA TRP A 177 -4.98 -4.67 10.71
C TRP A 177 -6.24 -4.08 11.36
N CYS A 178 -6.81 -3.02 10.80
CA CYS A 178 -8.06 -2.43 11.30
C CYS A 178 -9.21 -3.44 11.25
N ARG A 179 -9.33 -4.19 10.16
CA ARG A 179 -10.45 -5.09 9.90
C ARG A 179 -10.34 -6.46 10.57
N ALA A 180 -9.14 -7.01 10.67
CA ALA A 180 -8.94 -8.39 11.11
C ALA A 180 -7.94 -8.55 12.27
N GLY A 181 -7.21 -7.52 12.64
CA GLY A 181 -6.13 -7.63 13.62
C GLY A 181 -4.90 -8.35 13.05
N GLY A 182 -3.94 -8.66 13.93
CA GLY A 182 -2.67 -9.26 13.55
C GLY A 182 -1.62 -8.22 13.16
N GLU A 183 -0.36 -8.53 13.39
CA GLU A 183 0.75 -7.62 13.05
C GLU A 183 1.33 -7.91 11.66
N HIS A 184 0.97 -9.06 11.06
CA HIS A 184 1.51 -9.50 9.77
C HIS A 184 0.45 -10.27 8.97
N PHE A 185 0.09 -9.75 7.83
CA PHE A 185 -0.56 -10.51 6.76
C PHE A 185 0.30 -10.48 5.51
#